data_e37882248aaca33a3748a1b4d32cf63b
#
_entry.id   e37882248aaca33a3748a1b4d32cf63b
#
_cell.length_a   1.000
_cell.length_b   1.000
_cell.length_c   1.000
_cell.angle_alpha   90.00
_cell.angle_beta   90.00
_cell.angle_gamma   90.00
#
_symmetry.space_group_name_H-M   'P 1'
#
loop_
_entity.id
_entity.type
_entity.pdbx_description
1 polymer ?
#
loop_
_entity_poly.entity_id
_entity_poly.type
_entity_poly.pdbx_seq_one_letter_code
_entity_poly.pdbx_strand_id
1 'polypeptide(L)'
;MYKRQELAYRFLLAKGITTLSLGATNKKDFELAHKLRNSFEKLTKLEKNALKKIDEVSIERLNSTKCEQCRSCLPCPNEVPIPEILRLRNISVGYGQLEFSKERYNLIGKAGHWWEEKNSSFCQECNECVPKCPSKLDIPNLLKQTHNLLIETPTKRLWG
;
A
#
# COMPACT_ATOMS: atom_id res chain seq x y z
N MET A 1 15.54 6.56 14.89
CA MET A 1 14.85 5.58 14.01
C MET A 1 13.60 4.98 14.65
N TYR A 2 13.57 4.78 15.96
CA TYR A 2 12.42 4.16 16.69
C TYR A 2 11.11 4.95 16.71
N LYS A 3 11.12 6.27 16.62
CA LYS A 3 9.89 7.09 16.73
C LYS A 3 8.80 6.78 15.70
N ARG A 4 9.17 6.43 14.45
CA ARG A 4 8.20 6.09 13.39
C ARG A 4 7.57 4.72 13.64
N GLN A 5 8.36 3.72 14.03
CA GLN A 5 7.86 2.38 14.37
C GLN A 5 6.98 2.42 15.63
N GLU A 6 7.40 3.18 16.65
CA GLU A 6 6.61 3.37 17.86
C GLU A 6 5.23 3.96 17.55
N LEU A 7 5.17 5.01 16.73
CA LEU A 7 3.90 5.60 16.29
C LEU A 7 3.03 4.60 15.53
N ALA A 8 3.62 3.81 14.61
CA ALA A 8 2.89 2.81 13.84
C ALA A 8 2.30 1.72 14.74
N TYR A 9 3.06 1.19 15.68
CA TYR A 9 2.57 0.17 16.62
C TYR A 9 1.51 0.73 17.57
N ARG A 10 1.71 1.92 18.11
CA ARG A 10 0.70 2.59 18.96
C ARG A 10 -0.58 2.88 18.20
N PHE A 11 -0.48 3.26 16.93
CA PHE A 11 -1.65 3.45 16.07
C PHE A 11 -2.44 2.15 15.90
N LEU A 12 -1.77 1.03 15.61
CA LEU A 12 -2.42 -0.26 15.44
C LEU A 12 -3.07 -0.74 16.74
N LEU A 13 -2.36 -0.66 17.87
CA LEU A 13 -2.90 -1.00 19.19
C LEU A 13 -4.10 -0.12 19.56
N ALA A 14 -4.04 1.18 19.29
CA ALA A 14 -5.16 2.10 19.52
C ALA A 14 -6.38 1.82 18.62
N LYS A 15 -6.21 1.09 17.51
CA LYS A 15 -7.29 0.60 16.64
C LYS A 15 -7.86 -0.76 17.07
N GLY A 16 -7.39 -1.33 18.17
CA GLY A 16 -7.88 -2.60 18.70
C GLY A 16 -7.18 -3.83 18.12
N ILE A 17 -6.06 -3.67 17.42
CA ILE A 17 -5.23 -4.81 17.01
C ILE A 17 -4.58 -5.40 18.26
N THR A 18 -4.82 -6.68 18.52
CA THR A 18 -4.39 -7.37 19.74
C THR A 18 -3.00 -7.98 19.64
N THR A 19 -2.53 -8.27 18.44
CA THR A 19 -1.24 -8.93 18.20
C THR A 19 -0.50 -8.26 17.06
N LEU A 20 0.78 -7.97 17.29
CA LEU A 20 1.68 -7.42 16.27
C LEU A 20 2.86 -8.37 16.06
N SER A 21 3.14 -8.73 14.82
CA SER A 21 4.37 -9.44 14.45
C SER A 21 5.52 -8.45 14.31
N LEU A 22 6.61 -8.73 14.98
CA LEU A 22 7.81 -7.89 14.99
C LEU A 22 8.96 -8.63 14.33
N GLY A 23 9.51 -8.06 13.24
CA GLY A 23 10.78 -8.51 12.69
C GLY A 23 11.93 -7.97 13.53
N ALA A 24 12.78 -8.85 14.04
CA ALA A 24 13.94 -8.49 14.85
C ALA A 24 15.22 -9.15 14.29
N THR A 25 16.26 -8.38 14.08
CA THR A 25 17.57 -8.87 13.65
C THR A 25 18.57 -8.91 14.81
N ASN A 26 18.30 -8.19 15.88
CA ASN A 26 19.15 -8.15 17.08
C ASN A 26 18.31 -7.92 18.36
N LYS A 27 18.93 -8.10 19.52
CA LYS A 27 18.25 -7.96 20.83
C LYS A 27 17.64 -6.57 21.07
N LYS A 28 18.25 -5.51 20.54
CA LYS A 28 17.74 -4.13 20.72
C LYS A 28 16.39 -3.91 20.03
N ASP A 29 16.09 -4.67 18.99
CA ASP A 29 14.82 -4.55 18.27
C ASP A 29 13.63 -4.95 19.17
N PHE A 30 13.85 -5.77 20.20
CA PHE A 30 12.83 -6.13 21.20
C PHE A 30 12.57 -5.05 22.25
N GLU A 31 13.45 -4.07 22.42
CA GLU A 31 13.27 -3.00 23.43
C GLU A 31 11.96 -2.23 23.19
N LEU A 32 11.64 -1.97 21.92
CA LEU A 32 10.38 -1.31 21.56
C LEU A 32 9.17 -2.16 21.91
N ALA A 33 9.23 -3.47 21.65
CA ALA A 33 8.15 -4.40 22.02
C ALA A 33 7.93 -4.44 23.53
N HIS A 34 9.03 -4.51 24.31
CA HIS A 34 8.96 -4.46 25.78
C HIS A 34 8.36 -3.15 26.30
N LYS A 35 8.74 -2.03 25.72
CA LYS A 35 8.19 -0.71 26.04
C LYS A 35 6.67 -0.65 25.79
N LEU A 36 6.23 -1.23 24.68
CA LEU A 36 4.85 -1.11 24.21
C LEU A 36 3.89 -2.18 24.75
N ARG A 37 4.41 -3.30 25.29
CA ARG A 37 3.58 -4.43 25.74
C ARG A 37 2.46 -4.07 26.73
N ASN A 38 2.66 -3.02 27.52
CA ASN A 38 1.70 -2.52 28.51
C ASN A 38 1.14 -1.13 28.13
N SER A 39 1.47 -0.62 26.95
CA SER A 39 1.07 0.71 26.48
C SER A 39 -0.23 0.63 25.69
N PHE A 40 -1.34 0.43 26.35
CA PHE A 40 -2.68 0.59 25.73
C PHE A 40 -3.13 2.06 25.72
N GLU A 41 -2.20 2.98 25.84
CA GLU A 41 -2.50 4.40 25.86
C GLU A 41 -3.03 4.87 24.50
N LYS A 42 -4.06 5.70 24.57
CA LYS A 42 -4.59 6.40 23.39
C LYS A 42 -3.50 7.27 22.76
N LEU A 43 -3.52 7.39 21.44
CA LEU A 43 -2.65 8.34 20.75
C LEU A 43 -2.80 9.75 21.33
N THR A 44 -1.67 10.42 21.53
CA THR A 44 -1.63 11.83 21.96
C THR A 44 -2.23 12.74 20.88
N LYS A 45 -2.60 13.96 21.27
CA LYS A 45 -3.09 14.97 20.31
C LYS A 45 -2.06 15.27 19.21
N LEU A 46 -0.76 15.31 19.57
CA LEU A 46 0.32 15.53 18.61
C LEU A 46 0.43 14.39 17.57
N GLU A 47 0.35 13.15 18.03
CA GLU A 47 0.39 11.98 17.14
C GLU A 47 -0.82 11.93 16.20
N LYS A 48 -2.01 12.22 16.71
CA LYS A 48 -3.22 12.31 15.88
C LYS A 48 -3.11 13.39 14.82
N ASN A 49 -2.59 14.56 15.18
CA ASN A 49 -2.38 15.66 14.25
C ASN A 49 -1.34 15.32 13.18
N ALA A 50 -0.25 14.62 13.55
CA ALA A 50 0.75 14.16 12.60
C ALA A 50 0.17 13.17 11.58
N LEU A 51 -0.62 12.20 12.03
CA LEU A 51 -1.30 11.25 11.16
C LEU A 51 -2.29 11.95 10.23
N LYS A 52 -3.11 12.87 10.76
CA LYS A 52 -4.04 13.68 9.96
C LYS A 52 -3.32 14.46 8.86
N LYS A 53 -2.19 15.10 9.18
CA LYS A 53 -1.40 15.83 8.19
C LYS A 53 -0.85 14.92 7.08
N ILE A 54 -0.45 13.68 7.41
CA ILE A 54 -0.02 12.69 6.41
C ILE A 54 -1.17 12.37 5.44
N ASP A 55 -2.38 12.16 5.97
CA ASP A 55 -3.55 11.88 5.15
C ASP A 55 -3.95 13.09 4.28
N GLU A 56 -3.93 14.29 4.82
CA GLU A 56 -4.19 15.53 4.08
C GLU A 56 -3.25 15.68 2.87
N VAL A 57 -1.95 15.51 3.08
CA VAL A 57 -0.94 15.56 2.00
C VAL A 57 -1.17 14.46 0.97
N SER A 58 -1.53 13.26 1.42
CA SER A 58 -1.83 12.15 0.51
C SER A 58 -3.06 12.44 -0.36
N ILE A 59 -4.12 13.00 0.23
CA ILE A 59 -5.34 13.40 -0.48
C ILE A 59 -5.02 14.51 -1.50
N GLU A 60 -4.26 15.51 -1.12
CA GLU A 60 -3.84 16.61 -2.01
C GLU A 60 -3.09 16.08 -3.24
N ARG A 61 -2.12 15.18 -3.03
CA ARG A 61 -1.31 14.60 -4.11
C ARG A 61 -2.09 13.69 -5.05
N LEU A 62 -3.00 12.91 -4.53
CA LEU A 62 -3.81 11.97 -5.31
C LEU A 62 -5.03 12.65 -5.93
N ASN A 63 -5.55 13.68 -5.29
CA ASN A 63 -6.72 14.42 -5.70
C ASN A 63 -7.88 13.49 -6.12
N SER A 64 -8.55 13.77 -7.23
CA SER A 64 -9.64 12.95 -7.79
C SER A 64 -9.22 11.58 -8.31
N THR A 65 -7.92 11.26 -8.29
CA THR A 65 -7.38 9.97 -8.80
C THR A 65 -7.12 8.94 -7.70
N LYS A 66 -7.51 9.21 -6.45
CA LYS A 66 -7.36 8.28 -5.32
C LYS A 66 -8.29 7.08 -5.46
N CYS A 67 -7.75 5.87 -5.41
CA CYS A 67 -8.53 4.65 -5.33
C CYS A 67 -8.92 4.35 -3.88
N GLU A 68 -10.23 4.21 -3.62
CA GLU A 68 -10.77 3.94 -2.27
C GLU A 68 -10.80 2.44 -1.90
N GLN A 69 -10.20 1.58 -2.72
CA GLN A 69 -10.05 0.14 -2.45
C GLN A 69 -11.39 -0.62 -2.28
N CYS A 70 -12.47 -0.13 -2.86
CA CYS A 70 -13.81 -0.73 -2.73
C CYS A 70 -13.97 -2.06 -3.48
N ARG A 71 -13.03 -2.42 -4.38
CA ARG A 71 -13.01 -3.65 -5.18
C ARG A 71 -14.15 -3.80 -6.19
N SER A 72 -15.02 -2.82 -6.37
CA SER A 72 -16.17 -2.87 -7.30
C SER A 72 -15.78 -3.08 -8.77
N CYS A 73 -14.54 -2.76 -9.13
CA CYS A 73 -13.98 -2.97 -10.48
C CYS A 73 -13.67 -4.45 -10.81
N LEU A 74 -13.77 -5.36 -9.84
CA LEU A 74 -13.54 -6.78 -10.05
C LEU A 74 -14.84 -7.54 -10.38
N PRO A 75 -14.75 -8.71 -11.03
CA PRO A 75 -13.54 -9.30 -11.61
C PRO A 75 -13.08 -8.56 -12.87
N CYS A 76 -11.76 -8.55 -13.12
CA CYS A 76 -11.19 -8.10 -14.38
C CYS A 76 -11.10 -9.29 -15.36
N PRO A 77 -11.61 -9.19 -16.61
CA PRO A 77 -11.56 -10.31 -17.57
C PRO A 77 -10.13 -10.71 -17.95
N ASN A 78 -9.17 -9.80 -17.76
CA ASN A 78 -7.76 -10.06 -18.04
C ASN A 78 -6.95 -10.41 -16.78
N GLU A 79 -7.60 -10.71 -15.64
CA GLU A 79 -6.96 -11.12 -14.37
C GLU A 79 -6.01 -10.07 -13.79
N VAL A 80 -6.23 -8.78 -14.12
CA VAL A 80 -5.44 -7.68 -13.55
C VAL A 80 -5.96 -7.36 -12.15
N PRO A 81 -5.11 -7.38 -11.11
CA PRO A 81 -5.51 -7.06 -9.74
C PRO A 81 -5.61 -5.54 -9.54
N ILE A 82 -6.60 -4.93 -10.21
CA ILE A 82 -6.79 -3.49 -10.28
C ILE A 82 -6.67 -2.80 -8.92
N PRO A 83 -7.37 -3.25 -7.84
CA PRO A 83 -7.30 -2.59 -6.54
C PRO A 83 -5.88 -2.61 -5.95
N GLU A 84 -5.15 -3.74 -6.07
CA GLU A 84 -3.80 -3.87 -5.55
C GLU A 84 -2.82 -2.94 -6.28
N ILE A 85 -2.92 -2.86 -7.60
CA ILE A 85 -2.09 -1.96 -8.40
C ILE A 85 -2.36 -0.50 -8.05
N LEU A 86 -3.62 -0.10 -7.97
CA LEU A 86 -4.00 1.27 -7.60
C LEU A 86 -3.68 1.58 -6.13
N ARG A 87 -3.65 0.58 -5.24
CA ARG A 87 -3.13 0.73 -3.88
C ARG A 87 -1.65 1.09 -3.89
N LEU A 88 -0.85 0.39 -4.68
CA LEU A 88 0.58 0.70 -4.82
C LEU A 88 0.80 2.10 -5.41
N ARG A 89 -0.04 2.53 -6.36
CA ARG A 89 -0.04 3.90 -6.85
C ARG A 89 -0.37 4.90 -5.75
N ASN A 90 -1.40 4.64 -4.94
CA ASN A 90 -1.74 5.50 -3.81
C ASN A 90 -0.58 5.61 -2.81
N ILE A 91 0.12 4.52 -2.54
CA ILE A 91 1.30 4.50 -1.66
C ILE A 91 2.46 5.30 -2.28
N SER A 92 2.73 5.10 -3.56
CA SER A 92 3.81 5.79 -4.28
C SER A 92 3.57 7.28 -4.37
N VAL A 93 2.43 7.68 -4.94
CA VAL A 93 2.10 9.09 -5.22
C VAL A 93 1.67 9.82 -3.96
N GLY A 94 0.72 9.24 -3.21
CA GLY A 94 0.14 9.87 -2.03
C GLY A 94 1.13 9.99 -0.88
N TYR A 95 1.80 8.90 -0.54
CA TYR A 95 2.71 8.85 0.61
C TYR A 95 4.20 8.97 0.24
N GLY A 96 4.53 9.11 -1.04
CA GLY A 96 5.92 9.27 -1.50
C GLY A 96 6.79 8.02 -1.30
N GLN A 97 6.18 6.83 -1.23
CA GLN A 97 6.88 5.56 -1.00
C GLN A 97 7.16 4.84 -2.33
N LEU A 98 7.90 5.50 -3.22
CA LEU A 98 8.16 5.02 -4.58
C LEU A 98 8.89 3.67 -4.59
N GLU A 99 10.02 3.56 -3.88
CA GLU A 99 10.85 2.34 -3.89
C GLU A 99 10.10 1.14 -3.33
N PHE A 100 9.38 1.30 -2.22
CA PHE A 100 8.52 0.26 -1.67
C PHE A 100 7.47 -0.19 -2.69
N SER A 101 6.85 0.76 -3.39
CA SER A 101 5.81 0.47 -4.39
C SER A 101 6.38 -0.25 -5.60
N LYS A 102 7.58 0.10 -6.05
CA LYS A 102 8.29 -0.57 -7.14
C LYS A 102 8.62 -2.02 -6.77
N GLU A 103 9.23 -2.24 -5.60
CA GLU A 103 9.49 -3.60 -5.11
C GLU A 103 8.23 -4.46 -5.15
N ARG A 104 7.12 -3.97 -4.58
CA ARG A 104 5.86 -4.72 -4.51
C ARG A 104 5.23 -4.93 -5.87
N TYR A 105 5.24 -3.92 -6.74
CA TYR A 105 4.68 -4.02 -8.09
C TYR A 105 5.41 -5.09 -8.92
N ASN A 106 6.72 -5.15 -8.83
CA ASN A 106 7.53 -6.11 -9.59
C ASN A 106 7.44 -7.56 -9.06
N LEU A 107 6.75 -7.79 -7.94
CA LEU A 107 6.37 -9.13 -7.48
C LEU A 107 5.11 -9.67 -8.14
N ILE A 108 4.24 -8.81 -8.66
CA ILE A 108 2.97 -9.23 -9.27
C ILE A 108 3.28 -10.12 -10.47
N GLY A 109 2.72 -11.34 -10.46
CA GLY A 109 2.97 -12.36 -11.46
C GLY A 109 4.35 -13.02 -11.40
N LYS A 110 5.16 -12.75 -10.37
CA LYS A 110 6.52 -13.31 -10.20
C LYS A 110 6.78 -13.96 -8.85
N ALA A 111 5.86 -13.82 -7.92
CA ALA A 111 5.98 -14.34 -6.56
C ALA A 111 5.32 -15.72 -6.38
N GLY A 112 5.21 -16.52 -7.44
CA GLY A 112 4.56 -17.82 -7.42
C GLY A 112 3.12 -17.75 -6.89
N HIS A 113 2.73 -18.70 -6.04
CA HIS A 113 1.36 -18.76 -5.48
C HIS A 113 0.98 -17.58 -4.55
N TRP A 114 1.92 -16.72 -4.20
CA TRP A 114 1.65 -15.54 -3.38
C TRP A 114 1.06 -14.38 -4.18
N TRP A 115 1.37 -14.32 -5.47
CA TRP A 115 0.91 -13.24 -6.33
C TRP A 115 0.91 -13.68 -7.80
N GLU A 116 -0.07 -14.51 -8.13
CA GLU A 116 -0.19 -15.16 -9.44
C GLU A 116 -0.74 -14.24 -10.53
N GLU A 117 -1.42 -13.16 -10.13
CA GLU A 117 -2.13 -12.29 -11.05
C GLU A 117 -1.17 -11.59 -12.03
N LYS A 118 -1.76 -11.13 -13.09
CA LYS A 118 -1.08 -10.38 -14.14
C LYS A 118 -0.96 -8.91 -13.73
N ASN A 119 0.18 -8.28 -14.01
CA ASN A 119 0.35 -6.85 -13.74
C ASN A 119 -0.43 -5.97 -14.74
N SER A 120 -0.32 -4.63 -14.64
CA SER A 120 -1.09 -3.70 -15.47
C SER A 120 -0.81 -3.79 -16.97
N SER A 121 0.32 -4.38 -17.41
CA SER A 121 0.60 -4.53 -18.85
C SER A 121 -0.37 -5.47 -19.56
N PHE A 122 -1.11 -6.28 -18.81
CA PHE A 122 -2.14 -7.16 -19.35
C PHE A 122 -3.51 -6.47 -19.49
N CYS A 123 -3.63 -5.20 -19.12
CA CYS A 123 -4.85 -4.42 -19.35
C CYS A 123 -5.06 -4.20 -20.85
N GLN A 124 -6.19 -4.66 -21.37
CA GLN A 124 -6.59 -4.48 -22.78
C GLN A 124 -7.52 -3.28 -22.98
N GLU A 125 -7.61 -2.37 -22.03
CA GLU A 125 -8.43 -1.15 -22.10
C GLU A 125 -9.90 -1.42 -22.48
N CYS A 126 -10.46 -2.59 -22.07
CA CYS A 126 -11.85 -2.97 -22.36
C CYS A 126 -12.90 -2.07 -21.67
N ASN A 127 -12.49 -1.23 -20.74
CA ASN A 127 -13.29 -0.27 -19.99
C ASN A 127 -14.41 -0.88 -19.11
N GLU A 128 -14.51 -2.19 -18.94
CA GLU A 128 -15.53 -2.83 -18.11
C GLU A 128 -15.48 -2.44 -16.62
N CYS A 129 -14.31 -2.02 -16.15
CA CYS A 129 -14.09 -1.58 -14.77
C CYS A 129 -14.54 -0.14 -14.51
N VAL A 130 -14.63 0.71 -15.55
CA VAL A 130 -14.92 2.15 -15.42
C VAL A 130 -16.33 2.41 -14.88
N PRO A 131 -17.42 1.84 -15.47
CA PRO A 131 -18.77 2.08 -14.97
C PRO A 131 -19.01 1.48 -13.57
N LYS A 132 -18.20 0.50 -13.15
CA LYS A 132 -18.29 -0.14 -11.83
C LYS A 132 -17.61 0.70 -10.73
N CYS A 133 -16.79 1.69 -11.09
CA CYS A 133 -16.05 2.48 -10.12
C CYS A 133 -16.91 3.60 -9.52
N PRO A 134 -17.20 3.59 -8.19
CA PRO A 134 -18.02 4.64 -7.57
C PRO A 134 -17.31 6.01 -7.59
N SER A 135 -15.98 6.03 -7.62
CA SER A 135 -15.18 7.26 -7.72
C SER A 135 -14.95 7.71 -9.18
N LYS A 136 -15.56 7.05 -10.16
CA LYS A 136 -15.48 7.37 -11.59
C LYS A 136 -14.05 7.53 -12.10
N LEU A 137 -13.14 6.69 -11.60
CA LEU A 137 -11.73 6.72 -12.01
C LEU A 137 -11.57 6.25 -13.45
N ASP A 138 -10.70 6.92 -14.20
CA ASP A 138 -10.18 6.41 -15.48
C ASP A 138 -9.16 5.30 -15.19
N ILE A 139 -9.68 4.11 -14.85
CA ILE A 139 -8.88 2.98 -14.39
C ILE A 139 -7.84 2.54 -15.42
N PRO A 140 -8.16 2.37 -16.73
CA PRO A 140 -7.16 1.95 -17.70
C PRO A 140 -5.98 2.91 -17.80
N ASN A 141 -6.23 4.21 -17.84
CA ASN A 141 -5.17 5.22 -17.87
C ASN A 141 -4.34 5.21 -16.57
N LEU A 142 -4.99 5.08 -15.40
CA LEU A 142 -4.30 4.98 -14.12
C LEU A 142 -3.44 3.72 -14.03
N LEU A 143 -3.89 2.58 -14.58
CA LEU A 143 -3.10 1.35 -14.66
C LEU A 143 -1.86 1.54 -15.52
N LYS A 144 -2.01 2.17 -16.70
CA LYS A 144 -0.91 2.47 -17.62
C LYS A 144 0.12 3.41 -16.98
N GLN A 145 -0.34 4.51 -16.36
CA GLN A 145 0.53 5.42 -15.63
C GLN A 145 1.27 4.72 -14.48
N THR A 146 0.56 3.86 -13.75
CA THR A 146 1.15 3.10 -12.63
C THR A 146 2.20 2.11 -13.11
N HIS A 147 1.94 1.43 -14.24
CA HIS A 147 2.92 0.54 -14.85
C HIS A 147 4.21 1.29 -15.18
N ASN A 148 4.11 2.39 -15.89
CA ASN A 148 5.26 3.19 -16.29
C ASN A 148 6.03 3.77 -15.09
N LEU A 149 5.32 4.08 -14.01
CA LEU A 149 5.93 4.61 -12.78
C LEU A 149 6.67 3.54 -11.97
N LEU A 150 6.13 2.31 -11.92
CA LEU A 150 6.56 1.29 -10.97
C LEU A 150 7.33 0.13 -11.60
N ILE A 151 7.27 -0.05 -12.93
CA ILE A 151 7.98 -1.13 -13.59
C ILE A 151 9.50 -0.92 -13.52
N GLU A 152 10.20 -1.95 -13.14
CA GLU A 152 11.67 -2.01 -13.17
C GLU A 152 12.11 -3.37 -13.66
N THR A 153 13.30 -3.42 -14.27
CA THR A 153 13.97 -4.69 -14.53
C THR A 153 14.38 -5.28 -13.18
N PRO A 154 13.94 -6.48 -12.82
CA PRO A 154 14.28 -7.09 -11.54
C PRO A 154 15.80 -7.24 -11.41
N THR A 155 16.39 -6.55 -10.43
CA THR A 155 17.83 -6.64 -10.15
C THR A 155 18.17 -7.79 -9.19
N LYS A 156 17.17 -8.31 -8.46
CA LYS A 156 17.32 -9.46 -7.55
C LYS A 156 16.10 -10.36 -7.61
N ARG A 157 16.33 -11.68 -7.59
CA ARG A 157 15.28 -12.62 -7.24
C ARG A 157 15.07 -12.55 -5.73
N LEU A 158 13.81 -12.59 -5.26
CA LEU A 158 13.50 -12.64 -3.83
C LEU A 158 13.94 -13.95 -3.18
N TRP A 159 14.06 -14.98 -4.01
CA TRP A 159 14.43 -16.33 -3.62
C TRP A 159 15.45 -16.85 -4.65
N GLY A 160 16.69 -16.90 -4.29
CA GLY A 160 17.78 -17.40 -5.14
C GLY A 160 19.13 -17.01 -4.65
#